data_6cc5bf24440d7b6dffeda507fc0fe3a8
#
_entry.id   6cc5bf24440d7b6dffeda507fc0fe3a8
#
_cell.length_a   1.000
_cell.length_b   1.000
_cell.length_c   1.000
_cell.angle_alpha   90.00
_cell.angle_beta   90.00
_cell.angle_gamma   90.00
#
_symmetry.space_group_name_H-M   'P 1'
#
loop_
_entity.id
_entity.type
_entity.pdbx_description
1 polymer ?
#
loop_
_entity_poly.entity_id
_entity_poly.type
_entity_poly.pdbx_seq_one_letter_code
_entity_poly.pdbx_strand_id
1 'polypeptide(L)'
;LFKRWKGKGGINMATPHNQATKGEIAKTVLMPGDPLRAKFLAETYLENVKQFNTVRNMFGYTGTYKGKEVSIMGSGMGMPSIGIYSYELFSQYDVENIIRIGSCGSFKENVHLRDIIIVQGCCTDSNFAHQYELPGTYSAISSYALLERAVNEAKEKDVVYHVGNVLASDIFYHADQGSVEKWASMGCLGVEMESYALFATAAYL
;
A
#
# COMPACT_ATOMS: atom_id res chain seq x y z
N LEU A 1 -8.63 12.16 -21.88
CA LEU A 1 -7.93 13.46 -22.01
C LEU A 1 -7.52 14.00 -20.62
N PHE A 2 -6.74 13.21 -19.86
CA PHE A 2 -6.07 13.74 -18.68
C PHE A 2 -4.70 14.27 -19.11
N LYS A 3 -4.61 15.55 -19.45
CA LYS A 3 -3.32 16.24 -19.52
C LYS A 3 -2.65 16.04 -18.15
N ARG A 4 -1.41 15.53 -18.17
CA ARG A 4 -0.51 15.53 -17.02
C ARG A 4 -0.73 16.84 -16.25
N TRP A 5 -1.32 16.75 -15.07
CA TRP A 5 -1.61 17.93 -14.24
C TRP A 5 -0.26 18.48 -13.78
N LYS A 6 0.31 19.35 -14.59
CA LYS A 6 1.45 20.17 -14.19
C LYS A 6 0.89 21.28 -13.35
N GLY A 7 0.92 21.13 -12.02
CA GLY A 7 0.69 22.22 -11.11
C GLY A 7 1.53 23.42 -11.55
N LYS A 8 0.88 24.47 -12.02
CA LYS A 8 1.56 25.75 -12.30
C LYS A 8 2.09 26.29 -10.98
N GLY A 9 3.35 26.64 -10.99
CA GLY A 9 4.19 27.06 -9.92
C GLY A 9 3.58 27.81 -8.75
N GLY A 10 4.10 27.47 -7.56
CA GLY A 10 4.15 28.34 -6.40
C GLY A 10 2.81 28.56 -5.71
N ILE A 11 2.46 27.66 -4.84
CA ILE A 11 1.80 27.80 -3.54
C ILE A 11 1.49 26.36 -3.12
N ASN A 12 1.73 26.00 -1.85
CA ASN A 12 1.42 24.72 -1.20
C ASN A 12 -0.08 24.36 -1.36
N MET A 13 -0.47 23.74 -2.46
CA MET A 13 -1.87 23.42 -2.69
C MET A 13 -2.14 21.96 -2.35
N ALA A 14 -3.18 21.74 -1.54
CA ALA A 14 -3.80 20.45 -1.31
C ALA A 14 -4.17 19.77 -2.63
N THR A 15 -4.09 18.43 -2.67
CA THR A 15 -4.61 17.64 -3.79
C THR A 15 -6.12 17.41 -3.63
N PRO A 16 -6.84 16.87 -4.63
CA PRO A 16 -8.28 16.62 -4.49
C PRO A 16 -8.65 15.67 -3.33
N HIS A 17 -7.73 14.80 -2.91
CA HIS A 17 -8.00 13.77 -1.91
C HIS A 17 -7.16 13.92 -0.63
N ASN A 18 -6.24 14.90 -0.59
CA ASN A 18 -5.38 15.15 0.55
C ASN A 18 -5.20 16.63 0.80
N GLN A 19 -5.57 17.07 2.00
CA GLN A 19 -5.54 18.49 2.39
C GLN A 19 -4.18 18.93 2.95
N ALA A 20 -3.21 18.04 3.07
CA ALA A 20 -1.88 18.37 3.56
C ALA A 20 -1.21 19.44 2.69
N THR A 21 -0.37 20.24 3.31
CA THR A 21 0.59 21.08 2.60
C THR A 21 1.92 20.34 2.41
N LYS A 22 2.73 20.81 1.47
CA LYS A 22 4.04 20.21 1.19
C LYS A 22 4.92 20.31 2.45
N GLY A 23 5.51 19.18 2.86
CA GLY A 23 6.32 19.08 4.06
C GLY A 23 5.58 18.62 5.33
N GLU A 24 4.25 18.47 5.28
CA GLU A 24 3.51 17.90 6.41
C GLU A 24 3.48 16.37 6.42
N ILE A 25 3.85 15.73 5.30
CA ILE A 25 3.89 14.28 5.15
C ILE A 25 5.35 13.82 5.12
N ALA A 26 5.68 12.84 5.94
CA ALA A 26 7.01 12.26 6.03
C ALA A 26 7.39 11.51 4.73
N LYS A 27 8.69 11.31 4.52
CA LYS A 27 9.23 10.53 3.38
C LYS A 27 8.81 9.08 3.35
N THR A 28 8.42 8.54 4.50
CA THR A 28 7.92 7.16 4.64
C THR A 28 6.50 7.19 5.19
N VAL A 29 5.60 6.51 4.48
CA VAL A 29 4.19 6.40 4.84
C VAL A 29 3.82 4.94 5.06
N LEU A 30 3.23 4.65 6.23
CA LEU A 30 2.58 3.36 6.50
C LEU A 30 1.12 3.45 6.09
N MET A 31 0.65 2.52 5.24
CA MET A 31 -0.71 2.57 4.68
C MET A 31 -1.53 1.34 5.04
N PRO A 32 -2.29 1.36 6.14
CA PRO A 32 -3.40 0.41 6.33
C PRO A 32 -4.56 0.75 5.39
N GLY A 33 -5.40 -0.24 5.08
CA GLY A 33 -6.62 -0.01 4.27
C GLY A 33 -7.64 0.85 5.02
N ASP A 34 -7.87 0.54 6.29
CA ASP A 34 -8.86 1.19 7.15
C ASP A 34 -8.31 2.49 7.75
N PRO A 35 -8.99 3.65 7.55
CA PRO A 35 -8.58 4.93 8.14
C PRO A 35 -8.65 4.93 9.66
N LEU A 36 -9.53 4.16 10.30
CA LEU A 36 -9.56 4.02 11.75
C LEU A 36 -8.36 3.23 12.27
N ARG A 37 -7.84 2.26 11.49
CA ARG A 37 -6.59 1.59 11.81
C ARG A 37 -5.41 2.56 11.69
N ALA A 38 -5.42 3.46 10.71
CA ALA A 38 -4.42 4.52 10.60
C ALA A 38 -4.42 5.42 11.85
N LYS A 39 -5.61 5.82 12.31
CA LYS A 39 -5.78 6.59 13.55
C LYS A 39 -5.23 5.82 14.76
N PHE A 40 -5.66 4.57 14.94
CA PHE A 40 -5.21 3.73 16.05
C PHE A 40 -3.68 3.59 16.10
N LEU A 41 -3.06 3.31 14.95
CA LEU A 41 -1.59 3.16 14.87
C LEU A 41 -0.87 4.47 15.19
N ALA A 42 -1.37 5.60 14.68
CA ALA A 42 -0.80 6.90 14.95
C ALA A 42 -0.87 7.27 16.44
N GLU A 43 -2.05 7.15 17.03
CA GLU A 43 -2.28 7.50 18.44
C GLU A 43 -1.58 6.54 19.42
N THR A 44 -1.34 5.28 19.00
CA THR A 44 -0.70 4.27 19.86
C THR A 44 0.83 4.33 19.83
N TYR A 45 1.41 4.57 18.66
CA TYR A 45 2.84 4.36 18.44
C TYR A 45 3.64 5.62 18.14
N LEU A 46 2.99 6.71 17.71
CA LEU A 46 3.71 7.93 17.37
C LEU A 46 3.68 8.94 18.50
N GLU A 47 4.76 9.70 18.60
CA GLU A 47 4.87 10.89 19.44
C GLU A 47 4.62 12.16 18.59
N ASN A 48 4.15 13.25 19.22
CA ASN A 48 3.91 14.55 18.58
C ASN A 48 2.98 14.45 17.35
N VAL A 49 1.95 13.66 17.46
CA VAL A 49 1.01 13.35 16.35
C VAL A 49 0.26 14.59 15.87
N LYS A 50 0.29 14.82 14.56
CA LYS A 50 -0.51 15.84 13.87
C LYS A 50 -1.33 15.16 12.77
N GLN A 51 -2.63 15.42 12.75
CA GLN A 51 -3.50 14.97 11.67
C GLN A 51 -3.39 15.93 10.48
N PHE A 52 -2.97 15.44 9.32
CA PHE A 52 -2.83 16.25 8.10
C PHE A 52 -3.99 16.05 7.11
N ASN A 53 -4.75 14.96 7.22
CA ASN A 53 -5.85 14.70 6.29
C ASN A 53 -7.11 14.17 6.96
N THR A 54 -8.26 14.72 6.55
CA THR A 54 -9.60 14.27 6.91
C THR A 54 -10.52 14.15 5.69
N VAL A 55 -10.05 14.56 4.51
CA VAL A 55 -10.82 14.51 3.27
C VAL A 55 -11.33 13.10 3.02
N ARG A 56 -12.62 12.95 2.76
CA ARG A 56 -13.31 11.66 2.55
C ARG A 56 -13.14 10.67 3.71
N ASN A 57 -12.86 11.15 4.92
CA ASN A 57 -12.52 10.36 6.10
C ASN A 57 -11.27 9.46 5.92
N MET A 58 -10.45 9.75 4.90
CA MET A 58 -9.19 9.06 4.73
C MET A 58 -8.13 9.70 5.62
N PHE A 59 -8.16 9.33 6.89
CA PHE A 59 -7.32 9.92 7.93
C PHE A 59 -5.85 9.69 7.67
N GLY A 60 -5.07 10.78 7.80
CA GLY A 60 -3.62 10.78 7.69
C GLY A 60 -2.99 11.56 8.84
N TYR A 61 -1.90 11.02 9.38
CA TYR A 61 -1.21 11.52 10.56
C TYR A 61 0.30 11.50 10.32
N THR A 62 1.00 12.50 10.81
CA THR A 62 2.46 12.54 10.89
C THR A 62 2.89 12.68 12.35
N GLY A 63 3.93 11.97 12.73
CA GLY A 63 4.53 12.04 14.06
C GLY A 63 5.92 11.43 14.07
N THR A 64 6.45 11.16 15.23
CA THR A 64 7.77 10.56 15.40
C THR A 64 7.69 9.18 16.04
N TYR A 65 8.47 8.23 15.54
CA TYR A 65 8.66 6.91 16.10
C TYR A 65 10.16 6.65 16.30
N LYS A 66 10.59 6.47 17.53
CA LYS A 66 12.02 6.29 17.89
C LYS A 66 12.92 7.38 17.25
N GLY A 67 12.48 8.63 17.31
CA GLY A 67 13.20 9.79 16.80
C GLY A 67 13.18 9.96 15.28
N LYS A 68 12.44 9.12 14.53
CA LYS A 68 12.27 9.24 13.08
C LYS A 68 10.87 9.71 12.75
N GLU A 69 10.76 10.67 11.84
CA GLU A 69 9.48 11.11 11.32
C GLU A 69 8.87 10.04 10.42
N VAL A 70 7.59 9.76 10.63
CA VAL A 70 6.81 8.81 9.85
C VAL A 70 5.38 9.29 9.73
N SER A 71 4.76 9.02 8.60
CA SER A 71 3.33 9.25 8.40
C SER A 71 2.56 7.93 8.35
N ILE A 72 1.31 7.98 8.79
CA ILE A 72 0.38 6.85 8.70
C ILE A 72 -0.91 7.37 8.09
N MET A 73 -1.35 6.76 6.98
CA MET A 73 -2.55 7.19 6.26
C MET A 73 -3.33 6.00 5.73
N GLY A 74 -4.65 6.04 5.83
CA GLY A 74 -5.52 5.04 5.22
C GLY A 74 -5.39 5.01 3.69
N SER A 75 -5.50 3.83 3.08
CA SER A 75 -5.52 3.69 1.62
C SER A 75 -6.93 3.49 1.06
N GLY A 76 -7.89 3.16 1.90
CA GLY A 76 -9.16 2.61 1.47
C GLY A 76 -9.04 1.18 0.96
N MET A 77 -10.09 0.68 0.34
CA MET A 77 -10.20 -0.68 -0.17
C MET A 77 -10.15 -0.67 -1.70
N GLY A 78 -9.37 -1.59 -2.24
CA GLY A 78 -9.28 -1.84 -3.68
C GLY A 78 -8.24 -0.99 -4.42
N MET A 79 -7.84 -1.48 -5.57
CA MET A 79 -6.78 -0.88 -6.39
C MET A 79 -7.08 0.55 -6.83
N PRO A 80 -8.33 0.93 -7.19
CA PRO A 80 -8.62 2.32 -7.54
C PRO A 80 -8.37 3.28 -6.38
N SER A 81 -8.68 2.87 -5.14
CA SER A 81 -8.49 3.72 -3.96
C SER A 81 -7.01 3.94 -3.65
N ILE A 82 -6.24 2.87 -3.46
CA ILE A 82 -4.82 3.02 -3.17
C ILE A 82 -4.06 3.67 -4.32
N GLY A 83 -4.50 3.45 -5.56
CA GLY A 83 -3.93 4.09 -6.75
C GLY A 83 -4.02 5.62 -6.69
N ILE A 84 -5.14 6.17 -6.20
CA ILE A 84 -5.30 7.62 -5.99
C ILE A 84 -4.33 8.12 -4.93
N TYR A 85 -4.37 7.55 -3.72
CA TYR A 85 -3.59 8.05 -2.59
C TYR A 85 -2.09 7.88 -2.80
N SER A 86 -1.63 6.73 -3.28
CA SER A 86 -0.22 6.49 -3.56
C SER A 86 0.31 7.41 -4.66
N TYR A 87 -0.48 7.64 -5.72
CA TYR A 87 -0.11 8.58 -6.78
C TYR A 87 0.10 10.00 -6.24
N GLU A 88 -0.84 10.52 -5.45
CA GLU A 88 -0.72 11.85 -4.86
C GLU A 88 0.46 11.95 -3.91
N LEU A 89 0.67 10.95 -3.04
CA LEU A 89 1.78 10.91 -2.10
C LEU A 89 3.15 10.95 -2.79
N PHE A 90 3.37 10.13 -3.81
CA PHE A 90 4.63 10.10 -4.54
C PHE A 90 4.81 11.35 -5.41
N SER A 91 3.78 11.79 -6.12
CA SER A 91 3.91 12.84 -7.14
C SER A 91 3.83 14.27 -6.60
N GLN A 92 3.19 14.50 -5.43
CA GLN A 92 2.91 15.85 -4.92
C GLN A 92 3.52 16.12 -3.54
N TYR A 93 3.78 15.09 -2.74
CA TYR A 93 4.20 15.26 -1.34
C TYR A 93 5.63 14.76 -1.07
N ASP A 94 6.41 14.47 -2.09
CA ASP A 94 7.80 14.02 -2.00
C ASP A 94 7.98 12.75 -1.13
N VAL A 95 6.96 11.88 -1.08
CA VAL A 95 7.04 10.59 -0.40
C VAL A 95 7.95 9.67 -1.20
N GLU A 96 8.87 9.01 -0.52
CA GLU A 96 9.86 8.10 -1.12
C GLU A 96 9.51 6.63 -0.90
N ASN A 97 8.85 6.33 0.22
CA ASN A 97 8.52 4.95 0.58
C ASN A 97 7.08 4.84 1.07
N ILE A 98 6.35 3.88 0.55
CA ILE A 98 5.04 3.48 1.08
C ILE A 98 5.12 2.01 1.48
N ILE A 99 4.78 1.70 2.73
CA ILE A 99 4.68 0.35 3.26
C ILE A 99 3.22 0.07 3.58
N ARG A 100 2.59 -0.82 2.82
CA ARG A 100 1.22 -1.26 3.11
C ARG A 100 1.19 -2.18 4.31
N ILE A 101 0.32 -1.88 5.27
CA ILE A 101 0.05 -2.70 6.46
C ILE A 101 -1.40 -3.19 6.37
N GLY A 102 -1.58 -4.29 5.65
CA GLY A 102 -2.90 -4.85 5.36
C GLY A 102 -3.18 -6.15 6.08
N SER A 103 -4.35 -6.68 5.81
CA SER A 103 -4.74 -8.06 6.07
C SER A 103 -4.97 -8.77 4.75
N CYS A 104 -4.85 -10.09 4.74
CA CYS A 104 -5.12 -10.93 3.57
C CYS A 104 -5.77 -12.25 3.99
N GLY A 105 -6.47 -12.89 3.06
CA GLY A 105 -6.88 -14.28 3.19
C GLY A 105 -5.74 -15.20 2.77
N SER A 106 -5.52 -16.32 3.47
CA SER A 106 -4.52 -17.31 3.09
C SER A 106 -5.04 -18.28 2.04
N PHE A 107 -4.18 -18.67 1.09
CA PHE A 107 -4.40 -19.76 0.13
C PHE A 107 -3.65 -21.03 0.50
N LYS A 108 -2.88 -21.02 1.59
CA LYS A 108 -1.99 -22.14 1.99
C LYS A 108 -2.33 -22.61 3.39
N GLU A 109 -2.36 -23.92 3.58
CA GLU A 109 -2.63 -24.53 4.87
C GLU A 109 -1.54 -24.24 5.91
N ASN A 110 -0.31 -24.05 5.47
CA ASN A 110 0.84 -23.75 6.34
C ASN A 110 1.00 -22.25 6.67
N VAL A 111 0.10 -21.39 6.21
CA VAL A 111 0.02 -19.97 6.59
C VAL A 111 -1.15 -19.79 7.53
N HIS A 112 -0.85 -19.61 8.81
CA HIS A 112 -1.84 -19.59 9.87
C HIS A 112 -2.30 -18.17 10.21
N LEU A 113 -3.35 -18.09 11.04
CA LEU A 113 -3.81 -16.81 11.58
C LEU A 113 -2.70 -16.13 12.38
N ARG A 114 -2.46 -14.85 12.10
CA ARG A 114 -1.42 -13.98 12.66
C ARG A 114 -0.02 -14.18 12.07
N ASP A 115 0.19 -15.12 11.16
CA ASP A 115 1.42 -15.14 10.40
C ASP A 115 1.52 -13.89 9.51
N ILE A 116 2.76 -13.46 9.24
CA ILE A 116 3.02 -12.30 8.40
C ILE A 116 3.38 -12.78 6.99
N ILE A 117 2.68 -12.27 5.98
CA ILE A 117 3.09 -12.42 4.59
C ILE A 117 3.86 -11.16 4.17
N ILE A 118 5.15 -11.32 3.88
CA ILE A 118 6.00 -10.29 3.30
C ILE A 118 5.94 -10.47 1.78
N VAL A 119 5.26 -9.54 1.12
CA VAL A 119 4.91 -9.66 -0.29
C VAL A 119 6.11 -9.32 -1.17
N GLN A 120 6.62 -10.32 -1.89
CA GLN A 120 7.70 -10.17 -2.86
C GLN A 120 7.19 -9.69 -4.22
N GLY A 121 6.08 -10.24 -4.69
CA GLY A 121 5.43 -9.89 -5.93
C GLY A 121 3.92 -10.02 -5.83
N CYS A 122 3.22 -9.45 -6.78
CA CYS A 122 1.77 -9.44 -6.77
C CYS A 122 1.22 -9.86 -8.12
N CYS A 123 0.43 -10.94 -8.10
CA CYS A 123 -0.44 -11.32 -9.22
C CYS A 123 -1.72 -10.50 -9.17
N THR A 124 -2.47 -10.44 -10.26
CA THR A 124 -3.75 -9.75 -10.27
C THR A 124 -4.71 -10.31 -11.32
N ASP A 125 -5.99 -10.16 -11.06
CA ASP A 125 -7.08 -10.34 -12.01
C ASP A 125 -7.62 -8.99 -12.55
N SER A 126 -6.98 -7.88 -12.16
CA SER A 126 -7.36 -6.51 -12.51
C SER A 126 -6.71 -6.04 -13.81
N ASN A 127 -7.39 -5.12 -14.48
CA ASN A 127 -6.82 -4.37 -15.61
C ASN A 127 -6.09 -3.08 -15.17
N PHE A 128 -5.72 -2.92 -13.91
CA PHE A 128 -5.15 -1.67 -13.39
C PHE A 128 -3.94 -1.18 -14.21
N ALA A 129 -3.02 -2.07 -14.59
CA ALA A 129 -1.82 -1.71 -15.35
C ALA A 129 -2.10 -1.37 -16.83
N HIS A 130 -3.29 -1.66 -17.36
CA HIS A 130 -3.65 -1.35 -18.74
C HIS A 130 -3.54 0.15 -19.05
N GLN A 131 -3.71 1.01 -18.05
CA GLN A 131 -3.54 2.47 -18.19
C GLN A 131 -2.13 2.90 -18.60
N TYR A 132 -1.11 2.06 -18.39
CA TYR A 132 0.27 2.35 -18.75
C TYR A 132 0.61 2.00 -20.19
N GLU A 133 -0.31 1.38 -20.95
CA GLU A 133 -0.20 1.04 -22.37
C GLU A 133 1.11 0.29 -22.72
N LEU A 134 1.55 -0.58 -21.81
CA LEU A 134 2.76 -1.38 -22.01
C LEU A 134 2.54 -2.42 -23.11
N PRO A 135 3.52 -2.67 -24.00
CA PRO A 135 3.44 -3.68 -25.06
C PRO A 135 3.68 -5.11 -24.52
N GLY A 136 3.14 -5.44 -23.34
CA GLY A 136 3.32 -6.72 -22.66
C GLY A 136 2.64 -6.77 -21.30
N THR A 137 3.00 -7.77 -20.49
CA THR A 137 2.47 -7.95 -19.12
C THR A 137 3.45 -7.41 -18.10
N TYR A 138 2.97 -6.56 -17.19
CA TYR A 138 3.76 -5.98 -16.12
C TYR A 138 3.88 -6.93 -14.93
N SER A 139 5.09 -7.15 -14.41
CA SER A 139 5.36 -7.86 -13.17
C SER A 139 5.42 -6.86 -12.00
N ALA A 140 4.39 -6.87 -11.15
CA ALA A 140 4.37 -6.04 -9.96
C ALA A 140 5.22 -6.66 -8.85
N ILE A 141 6.36 -6.04 -8.54
CA ILE A 141 7.28 -6.49 -7.49
C ILE A 141 7.49 -5.40 -6.45
N SER A 142 7.75 -5.81 -5.20
CA SER A 142 8.08 -4.90 -4.12
C SER A 142 9.53 -4.39 -4.23
N SER A 143 9.84 -3.30 -3.53
CA SER A 143 11.22 -2.86 -3.34
C SER A 143 12.01 -3.90 -2.57
N TYR A 144 13.08 -4.45 -3.17
CA TYR A 144 13.94 -5.43 -2.50
C TYR A 144 14.53 -4.90 -1.20
N ALA A 145 14.95 -3.64 -1.16
CA ALA A 145 15.52 -3.03 0.05
C ALA A 145 14.51 -2.97 1.22
N LEU A 146 13.24 -2.70 0.95
CA LEU A 146 12.20 -2.72 1.97
C LEU A 146 11.82 -4.14 2.37
N LEU A 147 11.76 -5.07 1.40
CA LEU A 147 11.48 -6.48 1.64
C LEU A 147 12.56 -7.11 2.52
N GLU A 148 13.83 -6.92 2.19
CA GLU A 148 14.96 -7.46 2.95
C GLU A 148 14.96 -6.94 4.40
N ARG A 149 14.69 -5.65 4.60
CA ARG A 149 14.55 -5.09 5.95
C ARG A 149 13.40 -5.71 6.73
N ALA A 150 12.24 -5.89 6.09
CA ALA A 150 11.08 -6.52 6.73
C ALA A 150 11.38 -7.98 7.13
N VAL A 151 12.09 -8.74 6.28
CA VAL A 151 12.53 -10.09 6.58
C VAL A 151 13.50 -10.12 7.76
N ASN A 152 14.48 -9.21 7.79
CA ASN A 152 15.45 -9.15 8.89
C ASN A 152 14.78 -8.78 10.21
N GLU A 153 13.87 -7.79 10.23
CA GLU A 153 13.08 -7.44 11.42
C GLU A 153 12.20 -8.61 11.90
N ALA A 154 11.60 -9.37 10.99
CA ALA A 154 10.80 -10.53 11.35
C ALA A 154 11.65 -11.63 12.02
N LYS A 155 12.87 -11.86 11.50
CA LYS A 155 13.84 -12.80 12.10
C LYS A 155 14.30 -12.35 13.49
N GLU A 156 14.67 -11.07 13.64
CA GLU A 156 15.14 -10.52 14.92
C GLU A 156 14.05 -10.56 16.00
N LYS A 157 12.79 -10.44 15.61
CA LYS A 157 11.64 -10.47 16.54
C LYS A 157 11.03 -11.85 16.73
N ASP A 158 11.61 -12.88 16.12
CA ASP A 158 11.10 -14.27 16.16
C ASP A 158 9.62 -14.38 15.77
N VAL A 159 9.23 -13.63 14.73
CA VAL A 159 7.85 -13.62 14.20
C VAL A 159 7.75 -14.63 13.08
N VAL A 160 6.68 -15.42 13.05
CA VAL A 160 6.40 -16.32 11.93
C VAL A 160 6.07 -15.51 10.68
N TYR A 161 6.83 -15.72 9.61
CA TYR A 161 6.62 -15.01 8.35
C TYR A 161 6.81 -15.90 7.13
N HIS A 162 6.18 -15.51 6.05
CA HIS A 162 6.26 -16.14 4.73
C HIS A 162 6.62 -15.09 3.69
N VAL A 163 7.50 -15.42 2.75
CA VAL A 163 7.86 -14.52 1.64
C VAL A 163 7.37 -15.13 0.35
N GLY A 164 6.63 -14.37 -0.44
CA GLY A 164 6.14 -14.85 -1.74
C GLY A 164 5.13 -13.93 -2.40
N ASN A 165 4.46 -14.47 -3.40
CA ASN A 165 3.46 -13.73 -4.16
C ASN A 165 2.09 -13.78 -3.47
N VAL A 166 1.33 -12.70 -3.63
CA VAL A 166 -0.10 -12.65 -3.30
C VAL A 166 -0.91 -12.33 -4.56
N LEU A 167 -2.20 -12.57 -4.51
CA LEU A 167 -3.16 -12.07 -5.49
C LEU A 167 -3.73 -10.74 -4.98
N ALA A 168 -3.66 -9.68 -5.79
CA ALA A 168 -4.51 -8.51 -5.62
C ALA A 168 -5.72 -8.64 -6.55
N SER A 169 -6.90 -8.77 -5.97
CA SER A 169 -8.15 -8.99 -6.71
C SER A 169 -9.06 -7.76 -6.64
N ASP A 170 -9.73 -7.46 -7.74
CA ASP A 170 -10.81 -6.45 -7.76
C ASP A 170 -12.12 -6.99 -7.16
N ILE A 171 -12.23 -8.31 -6.98
CA ILE A 171 -13.46 -8.97 -6.58
C ILE A 171 -13.26 -9.71 -5.26
N PHE A 172 -14.04 -9.36 -4.24
CA PHE A 172 -14.02 -10.06 -2.95
C PHE A 172 -14.94 -11.29 -2.97
N TYR A 173 -16.13 -11.17 -3.55
CA TYR A 173 -17.11 -12.25 -3.66
C TYR A 173 -17.12 -12.83 -5.08
N HIS A 174 -16.21 -13.76 -5.33
CA HIS A 174 -16.09 -14.40 -6.63
C HIS A 174 -17.29 -15.29 -6.97
N ALA A 175 -17.78 -15.20 -8.21
CA ALA A 175 -18.77 -16.13 -8.73
C ALA A 175 -18.17 -17.54 -9.00
N ASP A 176 -16.89 -17.61 -9.41
CA ASP A 176 -16.13 -18.86 -9.56
C ASP A 176 -15.51 -19.24 -8.19
N GLN A 177 -16.08 -20.25 -7.56
CA GLN A 177 -15.58 -20.76 -6.27
C GLN A 177 -14.25 -21.54 -6.41
N GLY A 178 -13.85 -21.95 -7.61
CA GLY A 178 -12.57 -22.61 -7.89
C GLY A 178 -11.41 -21.64 -8.14
N SER A 179 -11.63 -20.34 -8.02
CA SER A 179 -10.59 -19.32 -8.26
C SER A 179 -9.43 -19.43 -7.27
N VAL A 180 -9.71 -19.68 -6.00
CA VAL A 180 -8.72 -19.81 -4.92
C VAL A 180 -7.71 -20.92 -5.22
N GLU A 181 -8.19 -22.10 -5.58
CA GLU A 181 -7.36 -23.28 -5.88
C GLU A 181 -6.45 -23.03 -7.08
N LYS A 182 -6.94 -22.32 -8.10
CA LYS A 182 -6.13 -21.95 -9.28
C LYS A 182 -4.94 -21.06 -8.88
N TRP A 183 -5.18 -20.02 -8.09
CA TRP A 183 -4.12 -19.14 -7.63
C TRP A 183 -3.18 -19.81 -6.61
N ALA A 184 -3.73 -20.65 -5.72
CA ALA A 184 -2.95 -21.45 -4.80
C ALA A 184 -2.00 -22.42 -5.53
N SER A 185 -2.46 -23.04 -6.65
CA SER A 185 -1.64 -23.96 -7.46
C SER A 185 -0.47 -23.23 -8.14
N MET A 186 -0.60 -21.93 -8.41
CA MET A 186 0.46 -21.08 -8.96
C MET A 186 1.41 -20.51 -7.89
N GLY A 187 1.27 -20.94 -6.63
CA GLY A 187 2.17 -20.56 -5.54
C GLY A 187 1.80 -19.26 -4.83
N CYS A 188 0.66 -18.63 -5.12
CA CYS A 188 0.20 -17.48 -4.34
C CYS A 188 -0.06 -17.89 -2.88
N LEU A 189 0.42 -17.08 -1.94
CA LEU A 189 0.26 -17.32 -0.50
C LEU A 189 -1.09 -16.88 0.03
N GLY A 190 -1.67 -15.86 -0.57
CA GLY A 190 -2.95 -15.30 -0.13
C GLY A 190 -3.50 -14.25 -1.09
N VAL A 191 -4.62 -13.63 -0.70
CA VAL A 191 -5.34 -12.63 -1.47
C VAL A 191 -5.55 -11.36 -0.65
N GLU A 192 -5.39 -10.23 -1.30
CA GLU A 192 -5.74 -8.88 -0.84
C GLU A 192 -6.23 -8.06 -2.05
N MET A 193 -6.36 -6.75 -1.96
CA MET A 193 -7.02 -5.96 -3.00
C MET A 193 -6.24 -4.72 -3.47
N GLU A 194 -4.99 -4.51 -3.04
CA GLU A 194 -4.30 -3.22 -3.23
C GLU A 194 -2.86 -3.30 -3.74
N SER A 195 -2.12 -4.34 -3.40
CA SER A 195 -0.66 -4.38 -3.58
C SER A 195 -0.22 -4.23 -5.03
N TYR A 196 -0.98 -4.78 -5.99
CA TYR A 196 -0.63 -4.65 -7.40
C TYR A 196 -0.64 -3.18 -7.85
N ALA A 197 -1.68 -2.43 -7.48
CA ALA A 197 -1.77 -1.01 -7.82
C ALA A 197 -0.68 -0.19 -7.13
N LEU A 198 -0.39 -0.49 -5.85
CA LEU A 198 0.69 0.20 -5.14
C LEU A 198 2.05 -0.01 -5.82
N PHE A 199 2.40 -1.26 -6.15
CA PHE A 199 3.68 -1.57 -6.80
C PHE A 199 3.77 -0.96 -8.20
N ALA A 200 2.69 -1.04 -8.99
CA ALA A 200 2.65 -0.44 -10.32
C ALA A 200 2.77 1.09 -10.28
N THR A 201 2.08 1.75 -9.36
CA THR A 201 2.14 3.20 -9.17
C THR A 201 3.54 3.64 -8.72
N ALA A 202 4.13 2.93 -7.75
CA ALA A 202 5.49 3.20 -7.27
C ALA A 202 6.57 3.00 -8.35
N ALA A 203 6.40 2.02 -9.23
CA ALA A 203 7.33 1.80 -10.34
C ALA A 203 7.21 2.87 -11.44
N TYR A 204 6.01 3.44 -11.63
CA TYR A 204 5.76 4.47 -12.64
C TYR A 204 6.27 5.85 -12.24
N LEU A 205 6.35 6.17 -10.95
CA LEU A 205 6.69 7.49 -10.40
C LEU A 205 8.10 7.54 -9.81
#